data_bbe707eaece958078306b46d23621c71
#
_entry.id   bbe707eaece958078306b46d23621c71
#
_cell.length_a   1.000
_cell.length_b   1.000
_cell.length_c   1.000
_cell.angle_alpha   90.00
_cell.angle_beta   90.00
_cell.angle_gamma   90.00
#
_symmetry.space_group_name_H-M   'P 1'
#
loop_
_entity.id
_entity.type
_entity.pdbx_description
1 polymer ?
#
loop_
_entity_poly.entity_id
_entity_poly.type
_entity_poly.pdbx_seq_one_letter_code
_entity_poly.pdbx_strand_id
1 'polypeptide(L)'
;MARQLLKFILALAVAMAIVVVIRMFAFTICTVPTPIGQELRTGNRMIVNKLTRCHDLRQGDLIVFTVSGEAPAISLIGPPQEIGMVVNLPGDTITVKRRRWLIPIRCCNRCPCRDCKVYLVDTGHGYRLVHRHQIIGEAVRLFK
;
A
#
# COMPACT_ATOMS: atom_id res chain seq x y z
N MET A 1 11.46 -13.50 -45.94
CA MET A 1 10.29 -13.58 -45.05
C MET A 1 10.66 -14.05 -43.63
N ALA A 2 11.37 -15.17 -43.42
CA ALA A 2 11.70 -15.69 -42.07
C ALA A 2 12.43 -14.68 -41.14
N ARG A 3 13.40 -13.93 -41.66
CA ARG A 3 14.13 -12.92 -40.86
C ARG A 3 13.28 -11.75 -40.40
N GLN A 4 12.27 -11.35 -41.17
CA GLN A 4 11.35 -10.27 -40.76
C GLN A 4 10.37 -10.78 -39.70
N LEU A 5 9.89 -12.03 -39.86
CA LEU A 5 9.03 -12.68 -38.89
C LEU A 5 9.75 -12.82 -37.53
N LEU A 6 11.02 -13.24 -37.55
CA LEU A 6 11.85 -13.38 -36.34
C LEU A 6 12.03 -12.03 -35.61
N LYS A 7 12.28 -10.93 -36.35
CA LYS A 7 12.39 -9.60 -35.77
C LYS A 7 11.09 -9.14 -35.14
N PHE A 8 9.95 -9.43 -35.78
CA PHE A 8 8.63 -9.10 -35.24
C PHE A 8 8.32 -9.86 -33.95
N ILE A 9 8.59 -11.16 -33.92
CA ILE A 9 8.41 -12.01 -32.72
C ILE A 9 9.30 -11.52 -31.58
N LEU A 10 10.55 -11.17 -31.87
CA LEU A 10 11.48 -10.65 -30.87
C LEU A 10 11.00 -9.30 -30.29
N ALA A 11 10.54 -8.39 -31.16
CA ALA A 11 9.99 -7.11 -30.73
C ALA A 11 8.74 -7.29 -29.85
N LEU A 12 7.86 -8.21 -30.21
CA LEU A 12 6.66 -8.53 -29.45
C LEU A 12 7.02 -9.12 -28.08
N ALA A 13 8.00 -10.01 -28.03
CA ALA A 13 8.46 -10.61 -26.77
C ALA A 13 9.06 -9.56 -25.82
N VAL A 14 9.86 -8.62 -26.35
CA VAL A 14 10.41 -7.51 -25.56
C VAL A 14 9.30 -6.60 -25.06
N ALA A 15 8.33 -6.24 -25.89
CA ALA A 15 7.20 -5.41 -25.48
C ALA A 15 6.38 -6.09 -24.36
N MET A 16 6.11 -7.38 -24.48
CA MET A 16 5.42 -8.15 -23.45
C MET A 16 6.24 -8.22 -22.15
N ALA A 17 7.54 -8.40 -22.22
CA ALA A 17 8.42 -8.40 -21.06
C ALA A 17 8.38 -7.05 -20.31
N ILE A 18 8.42 -5.94 -21.06
CA ILE A 18 8.31 -4.59 -20.48
C ILE A 18 6.97 -4.41 -19.75
N VAL A 19 5.86 -4.81 -20.36
CA VAL A 19 4.53 -4.73 -19.75
C VAL A 19 4.45 -5.55 -18.46
N VAL A 20 5.01 -6.76 -18.47
CA VAL A 20 5.05 -7.62 -17.27
C VAL A 20 5.88 -6.98 -16.16
N VAL A 21 7.04 -6.42 -16.48
CA VAL A 21 7.90 -5.72 -15.51
C VAL A 21 7.17 -4.52 -14.91
N ILE A 22 6.53 -3.68 -15.73
CA ILE A 22 5.76 -2.53 -15.25
C ILE A 22 4.63 -3.00 -14.32
N ARG A 23 3.89 -4.05 -14.70
CA ARG A 23 2.83 -4.61 -13.85
C ARG A 23 3.34 -5.16 -12.52
N MET A 24 4.47 -5.84 -12.53
CA MET A 24 5.02 -6.40 -11.29
C MET A 24 5.55 -5.34 -10.34
N PHE A 25 6.22 -4.31 -10.85
CA PHE A 25 6.95 -3.35 -10.01
C PHE A 25 6.19 -2.05 -9.72
N ALA A 26 5.38 -1.56 -10.67
CA ALA A 26 4.74 -0.25 -10.52
C ALA A 26 3.32 -0.33 -9.97
N PHE A 27 2.50 -1.26 -10.44
CA PHE A 27 1.08 -1.29 -10.13
C PHE A 27 0.58 -2.68 -9.76
N THR A 28 -0.28 -2.74 -8.75
CA THR A 28 -1.00 -3.95 -8.36
C THR A 28 -2.48 -3.62 -8.22
N ILE A 29 -3.35 -4.50 -8.69
CA ILE A 29 -4.79 -4.38 -8.48
C ILE A 29 -5.14 -5.14 -7.21
N CYS A 30 -5.81 -4.48 -6.28
CA CYS A 30 -6.36 -5.12 -5.09
C CYS A 30 -7.86 -4.86 -4.98
N THR A 31 -8.55 -5.73 -4.25
CA THR A 31 -9.97 -5.61 -3.96
C THR A 31 -10.13 -5.28 -2.50
N VAL A 32 -11.02 -4.35 -2.17
CA VAL A 32 -11.32 -3.96 -0.78
C VAL A 32 -12.09 -5.08 -0.10
N PRO A 33 -11.53 -5.74 0.92
CA PRO A 33 -12.21 -6.83 1.62
C PRO A 33 -13.30 -6.33 2.57
N THR A 34 -13.12 -5.15 3.14
CA THR A 34 -13.99 -4.58 4.18
C THR A 34 -14.32 -3.13 3.85
N PRO A 35 -15.55 -2.66 4.11
CA PRO A 35 -15.90 -1.26 3.89
C PRO A 35 -15.07 -0.36 4.81
N ILE A 36 -14.41 0.66 4.24
CA ILE A 36 -13.59 1.61 4.97
C ILE A 36 -14.21 2.99 4.80
N GLY A 37 -14.60 3.62 5.90
CA GLY A 37 -15.32 4.89 5.87
C GLY A 37 -16.68 4.77 5.16
N GLN A 38 -17.25 5.92 4.77
CA GLN A 38 -18.56 5.97 4.09
C GLN A 38 -18.48 5.71 2.59
N GLU A 39 -17.28 5.77 2.04
CA GLU A 39 -17.10 5.81 0.59
C GLU A 39 -16.61 4.50 -0.04
N LEU A 40 -15.97 3.62 0.72
CA LEU A 40 -15.40 2.37 0.22
C LEU A 40 -16.27 1.19 0.58
N ARG A 41 -16.88 0.58 -0.44
CA ARG A 41 -17.67 -0.64 -0.28
C ARG A 41 -16.82 -1.88 -0.53
N THR A 42 -17.17 -2.97 0.12
CA THR A 42 -16.58 -4.29 -0.16
C THR A 42 -16.71 -4.63 -1.64
N GLY A 43 -15.63 -5.11 -2.24
CA GLY A 43 -15.59 -5.48 -3.66
C GLY A 43 -15.09 -4.37 -4.59
N ASN A 44 -14.89 -3.14 -4.12
CA ASN A 44 -14.30 -2.09 -4.95
C ASN A 44 -12.89 -2.48 -5.38
N ARG A 45 -12.61 -2.29 -6.68
CA ARG A 45 -11.27 -2.53 -7.23
C ARG A 45 -10.45 -1.25 -7.17
N MET A 46 -9.21 -1.39 -6.73
CA MET A 46 -8.27 -0.30 -6.59
C MET A 46 -6.95 -0.62 -7.27
N ILE A 47 -6.29 0.39 -7.80
CA ILE A 47 -4.91 0.30 -8.28
C ILE A 47 -4.00 0.77 -7.14
N VAL A 48 -3.06 -0.05 -6.77
CA VAL A 48 -2.01 0.28 -5.81
C VAL A 48 -0.79 0.72 -6.58
N ASN A 49 -0.41 1.99 -6.40
CA ASN A 49 0.81 2.53 -6.93
C ASN A 49 1.95 2.29 -5.94
N LYS A 50 2.86 1.40 -6.28
CA LYS A 50 4.01 1.06 -5.43
C LYS A 50 5.14 2.10 -5.52
N LEU A 51 5.12 2.94 -6.54
CA LEU A 51 6.15 3.97 -6.74
C LEU A 51 5.99 5.15 -5.78
N THR A 52 4.75 5.41 -5.30
CA THR A 52 4.46 6.49 -4.33
C THR A 52 4.91 6.19 -2.90
N ARG A 53 5.56 5.05 -2.68
CA ARG A 53 6.07 4.63 -1.36
C ARG A 53 6.94 5.68 -0.66
N CYS A 54 7.53 6.59 -1.41
CA CYS A 54 8.46 7.62 -0.91
C CYS A 54 7.80 8.98 -0.69
N HIS A 55 6.53 9.18 -1.11
CA HIS A 55 5.84 10.45 -0.94
C HIS A 55 5.27 10.63 0.48
N ASP A 56 5.12 11.88 0.89
CA ASP A 56 4.41 12.21 2.11
C ASP A 56 2.92 11.96 1.92
N LEU A 57 2.39 11.03 2.71
CA LEU A 57 0.97 10.71 2.72
C LEU A 57 0.20 11.85 3.38
N ARG A 58 -1.03 12.05 2.92
CA ARG A 58 -1.98 13.03 3.46
C ARG A 58 -3.11 12.32 4.20
N GLN A 59 -3.78 13.06 5.05
CA GLN A 59 -5.02 12.59 5.66
C GLN A 59 -6.07 12.33 4.56
N GLY A 60 -6.71 11.16 4.62
CA GLY A 60 -7.67 10.68 3.62
C GLY A 60 -7.05 9.78 2.54
N ASP A 61 -5.73 9.68 2.44
CA ASP A 61 -5.08 8.79 1.47
C ASP A 61 -5.34 7.33 1.83
N LEU A 62 -5.59 6.52 0.80
CA LEU A 62 -5.75 5.09 0.94
C LEU A 62 -4.41 4.40 0.72
N ILE A 63 -4.04 3.56 1.65
CA ILE A 63 -2.77 2.84 1.61
C ILE A 63 -2.97 1.34 1.73
N VAL A 64 -2.07 0.60 1.11
CA VAL A 64 -1.91 -0.85 1.32
C VAL A 64 -0.63 -1.06 2.12
N PHE A 65 -0.74 -1.82 3.18
CA PHE A 65 0.36 -2.09 4.09
C PHE A 65 0.41 -3.54 4.54
N THR A 66 1.59 -3.98 4.98
CA THR A 66 1.81 -5.32 5.52
C THR A 66 1.50 -5.32 7.02
N VAL A 67 0.80 -6.37 7.48
CA VAL A 67 0.55 -6.59 8.90
C VAL A 67 1.70 -7.39 9.49
N SER A 68 2.47 -6.75 10.38
CA SER A 68 3.54 -7.45 11.11
C SER A 68 2.94 -8.19 12.29
N GLY A 69 3.10 -9.51 12.36
CA GLY A 69 2.80 -10.29 13.56
C GLY A 69 2.00 -11.58 13.36
N GLU A 70 1.30 -11.77 12.26
CA GLU A 70 0.44 -12.95 12.05
C GLU A 70 0.74 -13.72 10.76
N ALA A 71 1.93 -13.59 10.20
CA ALA A 71 2.31 -14.46 9.10
C ALA A 71 2.59 -15.85 9.64
N PRO A 72 1.83 -16.90 9.27
CA PRO A 72 2.29 -18.26 9.48
C PRO A 72 3.64 -18.40 8.78
N ALA A 73 4.56 -19.09 9.44
CA ALA A 73 5.96 -19.23 9.02
C ALA A 73 6.18 -19.79 7.59
N ILE A 74 5.12 -20.16 6.89
CA ILE A 74 5.12 -20.69 5.52
C ILE A 74 3.95 -20.04 4.76
N SER A 75 4.11 -18.80 4.34
CA SER A 75 3.22 -18.18 3.37
C SER A 75 3.94 -18.06 2.04
N LEU A 76 3.63 -18.92 1.10
CA LEU A 76 4.09 -18.86 -0.30
C LEU A 76 3.60 -17.59 -1.04
N ILE A 77 2.69 -16.83 -0.43
CA ILE A 77 1.99 -15.68 -1.03
C ILE A 77 2.47 -14.33 -0.46
N GLY A 78 3.47 -14.35 0.43
CA GLY A 78 3.96 -13.13 1.10
C GLY A 78 3.20 -12.78 2.38
N PRO A 79 3.61 -11.74 3.10
CA PRO A 79 2.96 -11.32 4.34
C PRO A 79 1.53 -10.82 4.05
N PRO A 80 0.59 -11.00 5.01
CA PRO A 80 -0.77 -10.52 4.87
C PRO A 80 -0.78 -9.01 4.65
N GLN A 81 -1.62 -8.57 3.70
CA GLN A 81 -1.74 -7.18 3.31
C GLN A 81 -3.14 -6.69 3.71
N GLU A 82 -3.20 -5.50 4.28
CA GLU A 82 -4.44 -4.80 4.59
C GLU A 82 -4.51 -3.46 3.86
N ILE A 83 -5.72 -2.99 3.62
CA ILE A 83 -6.00 -1.67 3.10
C ILE A 83 -6.55 -0.82 4.23
N GLY A 84 -6.15 0.44 4.28
CA GLY A 84 -6.68 1.37 5.24
C GLY A 84 -6.57 2.82 4.76
N MET A 85 -7.34 3.69 5.40
CA MET A 85 -7.35 5.12 5.14
C MET A 85 -6.54 5.85 6.21
N VAL A 86 -5.64 6.73 5.80
CA VAL A 86 -4.86 7.58 6.71
C VAL A 86 -5.77 8.57 7.40
N VAL A 87 -5.90 8.46 8.72
CA VAL A 87 -6.76 9.35 9.52
C VAL A 87 -5.95 10.48 10.14
N ASN A 88 -4.78 10.16 10.68
CA ASN A 88 -3.90 11.15 11.30
C ASN A 88 -2.45 10.96 10.88
N LEU A 89 -1.74 12.07 10.88
CA LEU A 89 -0.34 12.17 10.46
C LEU A 89 0.63 12.05 11.66
N PRO A 90 1.91 11.80 11.39
CA PRO A 90 2.94 11.78 12.42
C PRO A 90 3.00 13.13 13.16
N GLY A 91 3.00 13.09 14.49
CA GLY A 91 3.01 14.27 15.35
C GLY A 91 1.63 14.83 15.71
N ASP A 92 0.56 14.30 15.14
CA ASP A 92 -0.80 14.68 15.53
C ASP A 92 -1.14 14.15 16.93
N THR A 93 -1.99 14.88 17.63
CA THR A 93 -2.53 14.47 18.93
C THR A 93 -3.96 13.98 18.77
N ILE A 94 -4.20 12.75 19.15
CA ILE A 94 -5.52 12.13 19.16
C ILE A 94 -6.04 12.01 20.59
N THR A 95 -7.35 12.08 20.76
CA THR A 95 -7.99 11.85 22.05
C THR A 95 -8.74 10.52 22.04
N VAL A 96 -8.25 9.56 22.82
CA VAL A 96 -8.87 8.24 22.96
C VAL A 96 -9.24 8.03 24.41
N LYS A 97 -10.51 7.70 24.68
CA LYS A 97 -11.03 7.48 26.06
C LYS A 97 -10.65 8.61 27.04
N ARG A 98 -10.82 9.88 26.63
CA ARG A 98 -10.47 11.09 27.40
C ARG A 98 -8.98 11.28 27.71
N ARG A 99 -8.08 10.48 27.11
CA ARG A 99 -6.63 10.65 27.19
C ARG A 99 -6.09 11.15 25.87
N ARG A 100 -5.17 12.10 25.94
CA ARG A 100 -4.45 12.58 24.76
C ARG A 100 -3.26 11.69 24.46
N TRP A 101 -3.14 11.27 23.20
CA TRP A 101 -2.03 10.47 22.69
C TRP A 101 -1.38 11.20 21.54
N LEU A 102 -0.08 11.34 21.60
CA LEU A 102 0.71 11.87 20.51
C LEU A 102 1.10 10.71 19.58
N ILE A 103 0.81 10.86 18.29
CA ILE A 103 1.28 9.89 17.29
C ILE A 103 2.80 10.07 17.12
N PRO A 104 3.61 9.02 17.29
CA PRO A 104 5.06 9.14 17.19
C PRO A 104 5.48 9.67 15.82
N ILE A 105 6.39 10.64 15.80
CA ILE A 105 6.94 11.17 14.54
C ILE A 105 7.88 10.14 13.92
N ARG A 106 8.63 9.40 14.74
CA ARG A 106 9.57 8.38 14.29
C ARG A 106 9.12 6.98 14.67
N CYS A 107 9.26 6.07 13.75
CA CYS A 107 8.86 4.68 13.88
C CYS A 107 9.67 3.92 14.94
N CYS A 108 10.92 3.72 14.70
CA CYS A 108 11.81 2.95 15.58
C CYS A 108 13.28 3.24 15.22
N ASN A 109 14.17 3.00 16.17
CA ASN A 109 15.60 3.20 15.94
C ASN A 109 16.25 2.11 15.04
N ARG A 110 15.48 1.07 14.67
CA ARG A 110 15.98 -0.07 13.88
C ARG A 110 15.71 0.06 12.38
N CYS A 111 14.89 1.03 11.96
CA CYS A 111 14.62 1.23 10.54
C CYS A 111 15.81 1.89 9.84
N PRO A 112 16.31 1.32 8.73
CA PRO A 112 17.35 1.93 7.92
C PRO A 112 16.88 3.19 7.19
N CYS A 113 15.58 3.46 7.17
CA CYS A 113 14.98 4.64 6.55
C CYS A 113 15.21 5.87 7.42
N ARG A 114 15.85 6.91 6.86
CA ARG A 114 15.99 8.21 7.53
C ARG A 114 14.66 8.89 7.85
N ASP A 115 13.60 8.49 7.17
CA ASP A 115 12.28 9.11 7.20
C ASP A 115 11.22 8.09 7.64
N CYS A 116 11.40 7.52 8.82
CA CYS A 116 10.50 6.53 9.41
C CYS A 116 9.32 7.21 10.12
N LYS A 117 8.30 7.57 9.36
CA LYS A 117 7.06 8.14 9.86
C LYS A 117 6.08 7.05 10.31
N VAL A 118 5.20 7.39 11.26
CA VAL A 118 4.11 6.53 11.74
C VAL A 118 2.79 7.23 11.45
N TYR A 119 1.85 6.50 10.90
CA TYR A 119 0.52 7.00 10.53
C TYR A 119 -0.55 6.27 11.31
N LEU A 120 -1.62 6.96 11.68
CA LEU A 120 -2.83 6.33 12.19
C LEU A 120 -3.75 6.03 11.02
N VAL A 121 -4.12 4.77 10.88
CA VAL A 121 -4.88 4.25 9.74
C VAL A 121 -6.16 3.59 10.24
N ASP A 122 -7.28 3.91 9.60
CA ASP A 122 -8.55 3.22 9.78
C ASP A 122 -8.65 2.06 8.79
N THR A 123 -8.80 0.86 9.30
CA THR A 123 -8.91 -0.39 8.50
C THR A 123 -10.36 -0.83 8.29
N GLY A 124 -11.35 -0.06 8.78
CA GLY A 124 -12.75 -0.44 8.79
C GLY A 124 -13.13 -1.38 9.95
N HIS A 125 -12.17 -2.09 10.54
CA HIS A 125 -12.32 -2.88 11.76
C HIS A 125 -11.78 -2.16 13.00
N GLY A 126 -11.07 -1.05 12.81
CA GLY A 126 -10.47 -0.27 13.88
C GLY A 126 -9.25 0.51 13.43
N TYR A 127 -8.68 1.24 14.38
CA TYR A 127 -7.51 2.07 14.12
C TYR A 127 -6.22 1.30 14.38
N ARG A 128 -5.25 1.47 13.50
CA ARG A 128 -3.94 0.83 13.60
C ARG A 128 -2.82 1.83 13.33
N LEU A 129 -1.73 1.74 14.09
CA LEU A 129 -0.51 2.48 13.81
C LEU A 129 0.29 1.72 12.75
N VAL A 130 0.51 2.35 11.61
CA VAL A 130 1.23 1.79 10.48
C VAL A 130 2.53 2.54 10.28
N HIS A 131 3.62 1.79 10.25
CA HIS A 131 4.95 2.34 10.04
C HIS A 131 5.23 2.46 8.55
N ARG A 132 5.97 3.49 8.15
CA ARG A 132 6.26 3.75 6.73
C ARG A 132 6.88 2.54 6.00
N HIS A 133 7.74 1.78 6.66
CA HIS A 133 8.35 0.60 6.06
C HIS A 133 7.35 -0.55 5.79
N GLN A 134 6.19 -0.54 6.43
CA GLN A 134 5.12 -1.49 6.20
C GLN A 134 4.26 -1.12 4.99
N ILE A 135 4.28 0.15 4.56
CA ILE A 135 3.46 0.64 3.46
C ILE A 135 4.01 0.14 2.14
N ILE A 136 3.16 -0.57 1.39
CA ILE A 136 3.48 -1.11 0.07
C ILE A 136 3.27 -0.05 -1.00
N GLY A 137 2.20 0.73 -0.89
CA GLY A 137 1.86 1.77 -1.84
C GLY A 137 0.55 2.46 -1.51
N GLU A 138 0.26 3.49 -2.29
CA GLU A 138 -0.97 4.26 -2.25
C GLU A 138 -2.01 3.62 -3.17
N ALA A 139 -3.23 3.48 -2.68
CA ALA A 139 -4.33 2.90 -3.43
C ALA A 139 -5.24 3.99 -4.01
N VAL A 140 -5.50 3.93 -5.31
CA VAL A 140 -6.38 4.84 -6.02
C VAL A 140 -7.57 4.06 -6.58
N ARG A 141 -8.76 4.61 -6.47
CA ARG A 141 -9.98 3.98 -7.03
C ARG A 141 -9.91 3.93 -8.55
N LEU A 142 -10.25 2.80 -9.11
CA LEU A 142 -10.35 2.62 -10.56
C LEU A 142 -11.63 3.23 -11.15
N PHE A 143 -12.72 3.27 -10.37
CA PHE A 143 -14.02 3.79 -10.81
C PHE A 143 -14.70 4.55 -9.67
N LYS A 144 -15.41 5.59 -10.05
CA LYS A 144 -16.26 6.40 -9.18
C LYS A 144 -17.63 5.74 -8.96
#